data_ae0c87469c047290e2bcd2cc763cea7a
#
_entry.id   ae0c87469c047290e2bcd2cc763cea7a
#
_cell.length_a   1.000
_cell.length_b   1.000
_cell.length_c   1.000
_cell.angle_alpha   90.00
_cell.angle_beta   90.00
_cell.angle_gamma   90.00
#
_symmetry.space_group_name_H-M   'P 1'
#
loop_
_entity.id
_entity.type
_entity.pdbx_description
1 polymer ?
#
loop_
_entity_poly.entity_id
_entity_poly.type
_entity_poly.pdbx_seq_one_letter_code
_entity_poly.pdbx_strand_id
1 'polypeptide(L)'
;MKRILYLSFFIFFFSGCEKILMEKEPSNDPETNFDYLWNTANEKYSFFEYKGIDWDAVYFEYRPQVYPGMSNIKLFNVLKNMLNELQDGHVNLTAPFDVSRYDFKYNAPENFNFRLIKDHYIGWDYRITGPLINTAFERNDKLIGYIYYNSFSNFVQNADIDFVVGSLLHTDGIILDMRNNGGGSVSNIYKIGSRFADQKRFIYSSALKNGPGYDDFTEASDVYMEPAGAYRFTGKVILLTNRGCYSATSFFMLAMKAFPNVIQVGDTTGGGLGAPAGFELPNGWGYRFSVSRTFSPQGENFENGVPPDFTVWMDPGHEYQGIDDIMEKAIELIAAE
;
A
#
# COMPACT_ATOMS: atom_id res chain seq x y z
N MET A 1 -14.63 7.75 80.96
CA MET A 1 -15.31 6.95 79.92
C MET A 1 -14.47 6.91 78.66
N LYS A 2 -13.71 5.84 78.47
CA LYS A 2 -12.84 5.66 77.26
C LYS A 2 -13.67 4.99 76.18
N ARG A 3 -13.86 5.65 75.03
CA ARG A 3 -14.47 5.07 73.84
C ARG A 3 -13.33 4.38 73.04
N ILE A 4 -13.41 3.08 72.92
CA ILE A 4 -12.53 2.25 72.09
C ILE A 4 -13.18 2.25 70.69
N LEU A 5 -12.43 2.78 69.72
CA LEU A 5 -12.81 2.77 68.30
C LEU A 5 -12.27 1.48 67.67
N TYR A 6 -13.14 0.56 67.28
CA TYR A 6 -12.75 -0.61 66.48
C TYR A 6 -12.60 -0.20 65.02
N LEU A 7 -11.34 -0.18 64.55
CA LEU A 7 -11.01 0.00 63.15
C LEU A 7 -11.05 -1.40 62.47
N SER A 8 -12.12 -1.72 61.78
CA SER A 8 -12.24 -2.93 61.00
C SER A 8 -11.37 -2.81 59.77
N PHE A 9 -10.27 -3.55 59.73
CA PHE A 9 -9.37 -3.65 58.60
C PHE A 9 -9.98 -4.64 57.57
N PHE A 10 -10.60 -4.10 56.53
CA PHE A 10 -11.10 -4.89 55.41
C PHE A 10 -9.92 -5.15 54.47
N ILE A 11 -9.26 -6.30 54.59
CA ILE A 11 -8.27 -6.76 53.62
C ILE A 11 -9.02 -7.33 52.42
N PHE A 12 -9.10 -6.53 51.35
CA PHE A 12 -9.51 -7.02 50.04
C PHE A 12 -8.38 -7.89 49.48
N PHE A 13 -8.61 -9.20 49.44
CA PHE A 13 -7.81 -10.12 48.66
C PHE A 13 -8.09 -9.88 47.16
N PHE A 14 -7.34 -8.97 46.54
CA PHE A 14 -7.22 -8.88 45.08
C PHE A 14 -6.20 -9.94 44.58
N SER A 15 -6.51 -11.18 44.74
CA SER A 15 -5.74 -12.25 44.13
C SER A 15 -6.68 -13.22 43.46
N GLY A 16 -6.79 -13.13 42.15
CA GLY A 16 -7.29 -14.27 41.39
C GLY A 16 -8.43 -14.08 40.39
N CYS A 17 -8.88 -12.87 40.10
CA CYS A 17 -9.92 -12.69 39.06
C CYS A 17 -9.38 -12.67 37.61
N GLU A 18 -8.11 -12.37 37.38
CA GLU A 18 -7.56 -12.37 36.02
C GLU A 18 -7.53 -13.78 35.39
N LYS A 19 -7.15 -14.80 36.14
CA LYS A 19 -7.02 -16.17 35.61
C LYS A 19 -8.35 -16.89 35.33
N ILE A 20 -9.49 -16.35 35.79
CA ILE A 20 -10.81 -16.97 35.61
C ILE A 20 -11.55 -16.37 34.40
N LEU A 21 -11.16 -15.17 33.94
CA LEU A 21 -11.82 -14.44 32.86
C LEU A 21 -10.98 -14.36 31.57
N MET A 22 -9.71 -14.71 31.62
CA MET A 22 -8.87 -14.78 30.42
C MET A 22 -8.79 -16.21 29.89
N GLU A 23 -9.02 -16.40 28.62
CA GLU A 23 -8.72 -17.67 27.96
C GLU A 23 -7.26 -18.04 28.22
N LYS A 24 -7.02 -19.35 28.41
CA LYS A 24 -5.65 -19.84 28.65
C LYS A 24 -4.80 -19.48 27.44
N GLU A 25 -3.70 -18.75 27.66
CA GLU A 25 -2.76 -18.47 26.59
C GLU A 25 -2.33 -19.77 25.90
N PRO A 26 -2.33 -19.80 24.56
CA PRO A 26 -1.89 -20.97 23.83
C PRO A 26 -0.43 -21.27 24.13
N SER A 27 -0.03 -22.54 24.05
CA SER A 27 1.35 -22.97 24.21
C SER A 27 2.24 -22.32 23.14
N ASN A 28 3.48 -21.98 23.46
CA ASN A 28 4.42 -21.41 22.50
C ASN A 28 5.30 -22.46 21.78
N ASP A 29 4.92 -23.74 21.80
CA ASP A 29 5.60 -24.77 21.02
C ASP A 29 5.46 -24.57 19.50
N PRO A 30 6.32 -25.17 18.68
CA PRO A 30 6.32 -24.98 17.22
C PRO A 30 5.00 -25.34 16.55
N GLU A 31 4.38 -26.44 16.97
CA GLU A 31 3.12 -26.93 16.40
C GLU A 31 1.98 -25.94 16.67
N THR A 32 1.86 -25.49 17.90
CA THR A 32 0.85 -24.49 18.29
C THR A 32 1.04 -23.19 17.54
N ASN A 33 2.28 -22.70 17.36
CA ASN A 33 2.53 -21.49 16.59
C ASN A 33 2.14 -21.65 15.10
N PHE A 34 2.41 -22.81 14.50
CA PHE A 34 2.02 -23.10 13.14
C PHE A 34 0.50 -23.13 12.99
N ASP A 35 -0.19 -23.90 13.82
CA ASP A 35 -1.64 -24.06 13.77
C ASP A 35 -2.36 -22.72 14.06
N TYR A 36 -1.82 -21.91 14.97
CA TYR A 36 -2.33 -20.58 15.28
C TYR A 36 -2.23 -19.63 14.09
N LEU A 37 -1.06 -19.59 13.42
CA LEU A 37 -0.84 -18.77 12.23
C LEU A 37 -1.76 -19.19 11.09
N TRP A 38 -1.80 -20.49 10.80
CA TRP A 38 -2.62 -21.02 9.72
C TRP A 38 -4.11 -20.73 9.95
N ASN A 39 -4.64 -20.98 11.15
CA ASN A 39 -6.03 -20.70 11.50
C ASN A 39 -6.36 -19.20 11.40
N THR A 40 -5.49 -18.34 11.93
CA THR A 40 -5.72 -16.88 11.85
C THR A 40 -5.73 -16.40 10.40
N ALA A 41 -4.84 -16.91 9.56
CA ALA A 41 -4.85 -16.59 8.14
C ALA A 41 -6.13 -17.12 7.46
N ASN A 42 -6.52 -18.37 7.74
CA ASN A 42 -7.74 -18.99 7.23
C ASN A 42 -8.99 -18.15 7.50
N GLU A 43 -9.10 -17.62 8.71
CA GLU A 43 -10.26 -16.82 9.12
C GLU A 43 -10.22 -15.36 8.65
N LYS A 44 -9.04 -14.78 8.46
CA LYS A 44 -8.88 -13.33 8.35
C LYS A 44 -8.32 -12.83 7.02
N TYR A 45 -7.59 -13.67 6.27
CA TYR A 45 -7.03 -13.24 4.99
C TYR A 45 -8.11 -13.05 3.92
N SER A 46 -8.01 -11.96 3.15
CA SER A 46 -9.11 -11.52 2.29
C SER A 46 -9.11 -12.10 0.88
N PHE A 47 -8.02 -12.73 0.40
CA PHE A 47 -7.84 -12.95 -1.05
C PHE A 47 -7.62 -14.40 -1.47
N PHE A 48 -8.01 -15.40 -0.68
CA PHE A 48 -7.86 -16.81 -1.06
C PHE A 48 -8.54 -17.11 -2.41
N GLU A 49 -9.83 -16.77 -2.51
CA GLU A 49 -10.61 -16.98 -3.73
C GLU A 49 -10.08 -16.17 -4.91
N TYR A 50 -9.80 -14.87 -4.70
CA TYR A 50 -9.29 -13.96 -5.73
C TYR A 50 -7.97 -14.44 -6.36
N LYS A 51 -7.10 -15.05 -5.54
CA LYS A 51 -5.79 -15.58 -5.96
C LYS A 51 -5.82 -17.07 -6.30
N GLY A 52 -6.94 -17.75 -6.12
CA GLY A 52 -7.09 -19.18 -6.39
C GLY A 52 -6.25 -20.07 -5.47
N ILE A 53 -6.08 -19.66 -4.20
CA ILE A 53 -5.23 -20.35 -3.22
C ILE A 53 -6.09 -21.38 -2.45
N ASP A 54 -5.72 -22.65 -2.53
CA ASP A 54 -6.24 -23.72 -1.68
C ASP A 54 -5.45 -23.74 -0.35
N TRP A 55 -5.97 -23.05 0.66
CA TRP A 55 -5.27 -22.89 1.94
C TRP A 55 -5.25 -24.19 2.75
N ASP A 56 -6.21 -25.09 2.56
CA ASP A 56 -6.18 -26.43 3.16
C ASP A 56 -5.06 -27.27 2.56
N ALA A 57 -4.84 -27.21 1.23
CA ALA A 57 -3.71 -27.88 0.61
C ALA A 57 -2.37 -27.35 1.15
N VAL A 58 -2.26 -26.05 1.38
CA VAL A 58 -1.06 -25.43 2.02
C VAL A 58 -0.85 -25.98 3.43
N TYR A 59 -1.90 -26.21 4.23
CA TYR A 59 -1.77 -26.86 5.54
C TYR A 59 -1.14 -28.23 5.43
N PHE A 60 -1.66 -29.08 4.56
CA PHE A 60 -1.18 -30.46 4.38
C PHE A 60 0.26 -30.54 3.85
N GLU A 61 0.71 -29.52 3.13
CA GLU A 61 2.08 -29.45 2.63
C GLU A 61 3.07 -29.01 3.73
N TYR A 62 2.72 -28.01 4.53
CA TYR A 62 3.66 -27.38 5.48
C TYR A 62 3.59 -27.96 6.89
N ARG A 63 2.41 -28.41 7.37
CA ARG A 63 2.26 -28.95 8.74
C ARG A 63 3.17 -30.13 9.08
N PRO A 64 3.41 -31.11 8.17
CA PRO A 64 4.33 -32.22 8.43
C PRO A 64 5.80 -31.80 8.60
N GLN A 65 6.17 -30.59 8.21
CA GLN A 65 7.53 -30.06 8.36
C GLN A 65 7.79 -29.52 9.78
N VAL A 66 6.75 -29.37 10.61
CA VAL A 66 6.82 -28.85 11.96
C VAL A 66 6.77 -30.00 12.96
N TYR A 67 7.74 -30.02 13.91
CA TYR A 67 7.90 -31.09 14.89
C TYR A 67 8.36 -30.54 16.25
N PRO A 68 8.10 -31.26 17.36
CA PRO A 68 8.50 -30.86 18.68
C PRO A 68 10.00 -30.57 18.80
N GLY A 69 10.35 -29.44 19.40
CA GLY A 69 11.74 -29.08 19.67
C GLY A 69 12.53 -28.59 18.45
N MET A 70 11.86 -28.31 17.30
CA MET A 70 12.56 -27.68 16.19
C MET A 70 13.06 -26.29 16.57
N SER A 71 14.17 -25.86 15.96
CA SER A 71 14.75 -24.54 16.26
C SER A 71 13.90 -23.40 15.70
N ASN A 72 13.96 -22.23 16.34
CA ASN A 72 13.27 -21.02 15.90
C ASN A 72 13.58 -20.65 14.43
N ILE A 73 14.82 -20.80 13.97
CA ILE A 73 15.20 -20.52 12.58
C ILE A 73 14.48 -21.47 11.60
N LYS A 74 14.38 -22.77 11.95
CA LYS A 74 13.67 -23.72 11.10
C LYS A 74 12.17 -23.43 11.10
N LEU A 75 11.56 -23.18 12.26
CA LEU A 75 10.16 -22.79 12.37
C LEU A 75 9.87 -21.54 11.53
N PHE A 76 10.68 -20.49 11.67
CA PHE A 76 10.54 -19.26 10.90
C PHE A 76 10.53 -19.53 9.39
N ASN A 77 11.44 -20.38 8.89
CA ASN A 77 11.52 -20.71 7.48
C ASN A 77 10.27 -21.45 6.98
N VAL A 78 9.71 -22.36 7.78
CA VAL A 78 8.47 -23.08 7.42
C VAL A 78 7.29 -22.09 7.38
N LEU A 79 7.12 -21.26 8.42
CA LEU A 79 6.04 -20.28 8.50
C LEU A 79 6.14 -19.21 7.40
N LYS A 80 7.35 -18.73 7.14
CA LYS A 80 7.64 -17.78 6.06
C LYS A 80 7.25 -18.37 4.69
N ASN A 81 7.64 -19.61 4.41
CA ASN A 81 7.34 -20.25 3.13
C ASN A 81 5.83 -20.46 2.98
N MET A 82 5.16 -20.95 4.03
CA MET A 82 3.70 -21.08 4.07
C MET A 82 3.00 -19.73 3.79
N LEU A 83 3.42 -18.65 4.42
CA LEU A 83 2.85 -17.32 4.19
C LEU A 83 3.13 -16.79 2.79
N ASN A 84 4.24 -17.14 2.17
CA ASN A 84 4.58 -16.70 0.80
C ASN A 84 3.67 -17.35 -0.26
N GLU A 85 2.97 -18.46 0.04
CA GLU A 85 1.92 -19.01 -0.83
C GLU A 85 0.76 -18.02 -1.05
N LEU A 86 0.57 -17.06 -0.13
CA LEU A 86 -0.42 -16.00 -0.27
C LEU A 86 -0.07 -14.98 -1.38
N GLN A 87 1.14 -14.97 -1.89
CA GLN A 87 1.61 -14.10 -2.98
C GLN A 87 1.22 -12.63 -2.80
N ASP A 88 1.39 -12.09 -1.60
CA ASP A 88 0.94 -10.77 -1.20
C ASP A 88 2.08 -10.00 -0.50
N GLY A 89 2.43 -8.83 -1.06
CA GLY A 89 3.49 -7.98 -0.50
C GLY A 89 3.16 -7.38 0.86
N HIS A 90 1.91 -7.41 1.30
CA HIS A 90 1.50 -7.01 2.66
C HIS A 90 1.73 -8.12 3.68
N VAL A 91 1.93 -9.38 3.24
CA VAL A 91 2.17 -10.52 4.12
C VAL A 91 3.60 -10.51 4.60
N ASN A 92 3.79 -10.43 5.92
CA ASN A 92 5.09 -10.49 6.56
C ASN A 92 5.01 -11.28 7.85
N LEU A 93 6.08 -12.02 8.16
CA LEU A 93 6.38 -12.59 9.48
C LEU A 93 7.62 -11.89 10.02
N THR A 94 7.56 -11.40 11.25
CA THR A 94 8.65 -10.67 11.92
C THR A 94 9.08 -11.41 13.17
N ALA A 95 10.32 -11.81 13.21
CA ALA A 95 11.00 -12.38 14.40
C ALA A 95 12.17 -11.47 14.81
N PRO A 96 12.73 -11.60 16.01
CA PRO A 96 13.86 -10.78 16.45
C PRO A 96 15.10 -10.86 15.54
N PHE A 97 15.20 -11.88 14.70
CA PHE A 97 16.37 -12.17 13.86
C PHE A 97 16.12 -12.07 12.36
N ASP A 98 14.84 -11.99 11.90
CA ASP A 98 14.52 -11.89 10.45
C ASP A 98 13.10 -11.35 10.22
N VAL A 99 12.87 -10.84 9.01
CA VAL A 99 11.55 -10.42 8.49
C VAL A 99 11.31 -11.06 7.14
N SER A 100 10.22 -11.85 7.02
CA SER A 100 9.83 -12.43 5.73
C SER A 100 9.26 -11.36 4.78
N ARG A 101 9.41 -11.59 3.47
CA ARG A 101 8.86 -10.73 2.42
C ARG A 101 8.49 -11.58 1.22
N TYR A 102 7.37 -11.26 0.59
CA TYR A 102 7.04 -11.72 -0.75
C TYR A 102 7.45 -10.66 -1.77
N ASP A 103 8.23 -11.04 -2.78
CA ASP A 103 8.66 -10.13 -3.83
C ASP A 103 7.62 -10.07 -4.96
N PHE A 104 6.66 -9.16 -4.81
CA PHE A 104 5.62 -8.91 -5.82
C PHE A 104 6.14 -8.25 -7.10
N LYS A 105 7.41 -7.82 -7.13
CA LYS A 105 8.07 -7.25 -8.31
C LYS A 105 8.85 -8.29 -9.13
N TYR A 106 8.91 -9.53 -8.65
CA TYR A 106 9.70 -10.56 -9.28
C TYR A 106 9.43 -10.66 -10.78
N ASN A 107 10.49 -10.57 -11.60
CA ASN A 107 10.44 -10.54 -13.07
C ASN A 107 9.76 -9.32 -13.72
N ALA A 108 9.39 -8.28 -12.98
CA ALA A 108 8.89 -7.05 -13.60
C ALA A 108 10.06 -6.16 -14.08
N PRO A 109 9.96 -5.51 -15.26
CA PRO A 109 10.92 -4.49 -15.66
C PRO A 109 10.88 -3.30 -14.69
N GLU A 110 12.03 -2.65 -14.47
CA GLU A 110 12.08 -1.50 -13.55
C GLU A 110 11.28 -0.31 -14.07
N ASN A 111 11.28 -0.06 -15.37
CA ASN A 111 10.53 1.02 -16.02
C ASN A 111 10.71 2.40 -15.35
N PHE A 112 11.89 2.64 -14.77
CA PHE A 112 12.18 3.89 -14.08
C PHE A 112 13.69 4.10 -13.88
N ASN A 113 14.18 5.26 -14.34
CA ASN A 113 15.54 5.72 -14.09
C ASN A 113 15.53 7.24 -13.79
N PHE A 114 15.56 7.59 -12.49
CA PHE A 114 15.50 9.00 -12.10
C PHE A 114 16.71 9.81 -12.56
N ARG A 115 17.87 9.17 -12.74
CA ARG A 115 19.06 9.85 -13.27
C ARG A 115 18.83 10.27 -14.73
N LEU A 116 18.27 9.38 -15.55
CA LEU A 116 17.90 9.68 -16.93
C LEU A 116 16.93 10.87 -16.99
N ILE A 117 15.91 10.89 -16.12
CA ILE A 117 14.94 11.99 -16.07
C ILE A 117 15.65 13.32 -15.75
N LYS A 118 16.55 13.34 -14.79
CA LYS A 118 17.33 14.56 -14.48
C LYS A 118 18.21 15.00 -15.63
N ASP A 119 18.94 14.07 -16.22
CA ASP A 119 19.95 14.40 -17.21
C ASP A 119 19.34 14.83 -18.56
N HIS A 120 18.13 14.35 -18.93
CA HIS A 120 17.56 14.53 -20.26
C HIS A 120 16.22 15.29 -20.32
N TYR A 121 15.51 15.48 -19.17
CA TYR A 121 14.18 16.12 -19.16
C TYR A 121 14.14 17.36 -18.26
N ILE A 122 14.38 17.21 -16.96
CA ILE A 122 14.11 18.27 -15.99
C ILE A 122 15.36 19.11 -15.63
N GLY A 123 16.55 18.67 -16.02
CA GLY A 123 17.78 19.31 -15.62
C GLY A 123 18.11 19.19 -14.13
N TRP A 124 19.02 20.02 -13.66
CA TRP A 124 19.47 20.01 -12.26
C TRP A 124 18.90 21.18 -11.43
N ASP A 125 18.17 22.12 -12.07
CA ASP A 125 17.53 23.26 -11.41
C ASP A 125 16.07 22.93 -11.01
N TYR A 126 15.89 21.83 -10.28
CA TYR A 126 14.61 21.45 -9.69
C TYR A 126 14.56 21.86 -8.21
N ARG A 127 13.34 22.02 -7.69
CA ARG A 127 13.10 22.28 -6.27
C ARG A 127 12.78 21.00 -5.52
N ILE A 128 13.09 21.00 -4.22
CA ILE A 128 12.65 19.98 -3.27
C ILE A 128 11.76 20.70 -2.25
N THR A 129 10.46 20.42 -2.28
CA THR A 129 9.45 21.02 -1.41
C THR A 129 8.85 19.93 -0.53
N GLY A 130 9.24 19.89 0.75
CA GLY A 130 8.97 18.73 1.58
C GLY A 130 9.52 17.45 0.92
N PRO A 131 8.73 16.41 0.72
CA PRO A 131 9.19 15.18 0.05
C PRO A 131 9.02 15.21 -1.49
N LEU A 132 8.57 16.33 -2.06
CA LEU A 132 8.23 16.48 -3.48
C LEU A 132 9.40 17.11 -4.25
N ILE A 133 9.92 16.42 -5.27
CA ILE A 133 10.78 17.03 -6.28
C ILE A 133 9.86 17.67 -7.32
N ASN A 134 10.08 18.93 -7.66
CA ASN A 134 9.21 19.65 -8.57
C ASN A 134 9.95 20.69 -9.42
N THR A 135 9.52 20.85 -10.67
CA THR A 135 10.01 21.85 -11.62
C THR A 135 9.02 22.03 -12.76
N ALA A 136 9.29 22.96 -13.67
CA ALA A 136 8.67 23.05 -14.98
C ALA A 136 9.76 23.04 -16.05
N PHE A 137 9.49 22.41 -17.21
CA PHE A 137 10.41 22.35 -18.34
C PHE A 137 9.65 22.51 -19.66
N GLU A 138 10.34 22.99 -20.69
CA GLU A 138 9.77 23.15 -22.01
C GLU A 138 10.08 21.93 -22.90
N ARG A 139 9.04 21.42 -23.56
CA ARG A 139 9.15 20.33 -24.56
C ARG A 139 7.99 20.39 -25.55
N ASN A 140 8.28 20.26 -26.85
CA ASN A 140 7.27 20.29 -27.91
C ASN A 140 6.37 21.55 -27.86
N ASP A 141 6.96 22.73 -27.66
CA ASP A 141 6.27 24.03 -27.51
C ASP A 141 5.25 24.08 -26.34
N LYS A 142 5.39 23.20 -25.36
CA LYS A 142 4.59 23.17 -24.14
C LYS A 142 5.45 23.39 -22.92
N LEU A 143 4.92 24.12 -21.95
CA LEU A 143 5.49 24.24 -20.62
C LEU A 143 4.87 23.17 -19.73
N ILE A 144 5.66 22.18 -19.30
CA ILE A 144 5.20 20.99 -18.59
C ILE A 144 5.66 21.04 -17.12
N GLY A 145 4.70 20.94 -16.19
CA GLY A 145 5.01 20.75 -14.79
C GLY A 145 5.43 19.30 -14.51
N TYR A 146 6.45 19.12 -13.68
CA TYR A 146 6.87 17.80 -13.23
C TYR A 146 6.90 17.73 -11.71
N ILE A 147 6.32 16.68 -11.15
CA ILE A 147 6.31 16.38 -9.72
C ILE A 147 6.71 14.91 -9.56
N TYR A 148 7.76 14.63 -8.78
CA TYR A 148 8.12 13.27 -8.39
C TYR A 148 7.89 13.07 -6.89
N TYR A 149 7.17 12.01 -6.53
CA TYR A 149 6.90 11.61 -5.15
C TYR A 149 7.18 10.13 -4.95
N ASN A 150 8.30 9.84 -4.28
CA ASN A 150 8.86 8.49 -4.21
C ASN A 150 8.30 7.59 -3.10
N SER A 151 7.54 8.12 -2.13
CA SER A 151 6.98 7.31 -1.05
C SER A 151 5.87 8.02 -0.29
N PHE A 152 4.72 7.37 -0.18
CA PHE A 152 3.62 7.82 0.70
C PHE A 152 3.96 7.70 2.19
N SER A 153 5.07 7.06 2.57
CA SER A 153 5.60 7.09 3.95
C SER A 153 6.19 8.45 4.30
N ASN A 154 6.61 9.24 3.31
CA ASN A 154 7.09 10.60 3.50
C ASN A 154 5.90 11.55 3.68
N PHE A 155 5.83 12.20 4.83
CA PHE A 155 4.73 13.09 5.17
C PHE A 155 4.74 14.35 4.31
N VAL A 156 3.61 14.61 3.62
CA VAL A 156 3.39 15.82 2.83
C VAL A 156 2.54 16.79 3.67
N GLN A 157 3.03 18.02 3.89
CA GLN A 157 2.24 19.08 4.49
C GLN A 157 1.30 19.72 3.44
N ASN A 158 0.18 20.29 3.88
CA ASN A 158 -0.67 21.03 2.96
C ASN A 158 0.07 22.19 2.30
N ALA A 159 0.93 22.89 3.05
CA ALA A 159 1.75 23.96 2.52
C ALA A 159 2.72 23.50 1.42
N ASP A 160 3.27 22.30 1.53
CA ASP A 160 4.21 21.75 0.52
C ASP A 160 3.49 21.56 -0.82
N ILE A 161 2.39 20.81 -0.81
CA ILE A 161 1.64 20.52 -2.05
C ILE A 161 0.96 21.77 -2.61
N ASP A 162 0.46 22.68 -1.76
CA ASP A 162 -0.12 23.96 -2.21
C ASP A 162 0.95 24.84 -2.88
N PHE A 163 2.16 24.90 -2.33
CA PHE A 163 3.28 25.62 -2.96
C PHE A 163 3.63 25.01 -4.33
N VAL A 164 3.76 23.68 -4.38
CA VAL A 164 4.12 22.97 -5.63
C VAL A 164 3.05 23.20 -6.70
N VAL A 165 1.78 22.94 -6.40
CA VAL A 165 0.69 23.11 -7.37
C VAL A 165 0.53 24.59 -7.75
N GLY A 166 0.63 25.52 -6.77
CA GLY A 166 0.57 26.96 -7.04
C GLY A 166 1.65 27.44 -8.00
N SER A 167 2.86 26.88 -7.89
CA SER A 167 3.99 27.23 -8.80
C SER A 167 3.82 26.66 -10.22
N LEU A 168 2.95 25.68 -10.42
CA LEU A 168 2.73 24.99 -11.71
C LEU A 168 1.39 25.35 -12.38
N LEU A 169 0.60 26.29 -11.83
CA LEU A 169 -0.72 26.65 -12.39
C LEU A 169 -0.67 27.17 -13.82
N HIS A 170 0.46 27.67 -14.27
CA HIS A 170 0.64 28.25 -15.59
C HIS A 170 1.17 27.27 -16.65
N THR A 171 1.34 25.99 -16.28
CA THR A 171 1.80 24.94 -17.20
C THR A 171 0.67 24.40 -18.06
N ASP A 172 0.99 23.87 -19.24
CA ASP A 172 0.02 23.25 -20.16
C ASP A 172 -0.51 21.90 -19.63
N GLY A 173 0.26 21.23 -18.79
CA GLY A 173 -0.07 19.99 -18.11
C GLY A 173 0.93 19.65 -17.02
N ILE A 174 0.56 18.72 -16.16
CA ILE A 174 1.45 18.23 -15.08
C ILE A 174 1.71 16.74 -15.25
N ILE A 175 2.97 16.34 -15.23
CA ILE A 175 3.39 14.95 -15.05
C ILE A 175 3.61 14.72 -13.57
N LEU A 176 2.83 13.82 -12.98
CA LEU A 176 2.98 13.37 -11.58
C LEU A 176 3.56 11.96 -11.59
N ASP A 177 4.87 11.86 -11.34
CA ASP A 177 5.60 10.61 -11.39
C ASP A 177 5.57 9.90 -10.05
N MET A 178 4.90 8.76 -10.01
CA MET A 178 4.76 7.88 -8.85
C MET A 178 5.58 6.59 -8.98
N ARG A 179 6.36 6.44 -10.02
CA ARG A 179 7.12 5.20 -10.25
C ARG A 179 8.03 4.86 -9.08
N ASN A 180 8.09 3.58 -8.75
CA ASN A 180 8.79 3.01 -7.59
C ASN A 180 8.30 3.50 -6.21
N ASN A 181 7.14 4.14 -6.12
CA ASN A 181 6.54 4.51 -4.85
C ASN A 181 5.85 3.29 -4.22
N GLY A 182 6.48 2.68 -3.21
CA GLY A 182 5.99 1.48 -2.52
C GLY A 182 4.81 1.71 -1.57
N GLY A 183 4.21 2.89 -1.56
CA GLY A 183 3.08 3.21 -0.69
C GLY A 183 3.46 3.86 0.63
N GLY A 184 2.58 3.73 1.64
CA GLY A 184 2.72 4.34 2.96
C GLY A 184 1.39 4.86 3.52
N SER A 185 1.34 6.13 3.94
CA SER A 185 0.15 6.70 4.59
C SER A 185 -0.97 7.04 3.60
N VAL A 186 -2.14 6.44 3.84
CA VAL A 186 -3.38 6.72 3.08
C VAL A 186 -3.80 8.20 3.17
N SER A 187 -3.47 8.89 4.27
CA SER A 187 -3.81 10.33 4.42
C SER A 187 -3.16 11.21 3.34
N ASN A 188 -1.99 10.83 2.82
CA ASN A 188 -1.31 11.57 1.78
C ASN A 188 -2.00 11.41 0.40
N ILE A 189 -2.78 10.33 0.19
CA ILE A 189 -3.62 10.15 -1.01
C ILE A 189 -4.55 11.35 -1.17
N TYR A 190 -5.27 11.70 -0.10
CA TYR A 190 -6.22 12.81 -0.12
C TYR A 190 -5.54 14.16 -0.23
N LYS A 191 -4.41 14.35 0.47
CA LYS A 191 -3.66 15.60 0.40
C LYS A 191 -3.17 15.92 -1.01
N ILE A 192 -2.66 14.91 -1.72
CA ILE A 192 -2.16 15.13 -3.08
C ILE A 192 -3.33 15.14 -4.07
N GLY A 193 -4.18 14.11 -4.07
CA GLY A 193 -5.24 13.92 -5.06
C GLY A 193 -6.27 15.06 -5.09
N SER A 194 -6.62 15.61 -3.91
CA SER A 194 -7.58 16.71 -3.81
C SER A 194 -7.16 17.99 -4.56
N ARG A 195 -5.87 18.18 -4.85
CA ARG A 195 -5.36 19.33 -5.64
C ARG A 195 -5.61 19.18 -7.14
N PHE A 196 -5.91 17.95 -7.58
CA PHE A 196 -6.20 17.62 -8.98
C PHE A 196 -7.67 17.25 -9.22
N ALA A 197 -8.46 17.19 -8.15
CA ALA A 197 -9.88 16.90 -8.21
C ALA A 197 -10.68 18.11 -8.75
N ASP A 198 -11.55 17.86 -9.74
CA ASP A 198 -12.47 18.86 -10.32
C ASP A 198 -13.70 19.08 -9.42
N GLN A 199 -14.26 17.97 -8.89
CA GLN A 199 -15.42 17.94 -8.01
C GLN A 199 -15.36 16.71 -7.09
N LYS A 200 -16.30 16.59 -6.16
CA LYS A 200 -16.45 15.39 -5.33
C LYS A 200 -16.83 14.19 -6.19
N ARG A 201 -16.02 13.12 -6.11
CA ARG A 201 -16.25 11.87 -6.86
C ARG A 201 -16.12 10.67 -5.94
N PHE A 202 -16.94 9.65 -6.23
CA PHE A 202 -16.76 8.31 -5.70
C PHE A 202 -15.51 7.70 -6.32
N ILE A 203 -14.57 7.23 -5.46
CA ILE A 203 -13.25 6.80 -5.92
C ILE A 203 -13.04 5.29 -5.78
N TYR A 204 -13.59 4.66 -4.78
CA TYR A 204 -13.62 3.20 -4.55
C TYR A 204 -14.53 2.87 -3.37
N SER A 205 -14.86 1.60 -3.19
CA SER A 205 -15.47 1.11 -1.95
C SER A 205 -14.58 0.09 -1.27
N SER A 206 -14.76 -0.12 0.03
CA SER A 206 -13.97 -1.06 0.82
C SER A 206 -14.85 -1.84 1.79
N ALA A 207 -14.61 -3.15 1.89
CA ALA A 207 -15.25 -4.06 2.82
C ALA A 207 -14.19 -4.71 3.72
N LEU A 208 -14.50 -4.86 5.01
CA LEU A 208 -13.62 -5.45 6.01
C LEU A 208 -14.05 -6.87 6.32
N LYS A 209 -13.10 -7.75 6.55
CA LYS A 209 -13.33 -9.10 7.09
C LYS A 209 -14.04 -9.00 8.44
N ASN A 210 -15.20 -9.67 8.62
CA ASN A 210 -16.00 -9.60 9.83
C ASN A 210 -16.44 -10.96 10.40
N GLY A 211 -16.00 -12.06 9.79
CA GLY A 211 -16.28 -13.44 10.24
C GLY A 211 -15.25 -14.44 9.70
N PRO A 212 -15.36 -15.73 10.06
CA PRO A 212 -14.41 -16.77 9.70
C PRO A 212 -14.61 -17.32 8.27
N GLY A 213 -15.78 -17.20 7.69
CA GLY A 213 -16.06 -17.68 6.32
C GLY A 213 -15.35 -16.82 5.27
N TYR A 214 -14.96 -17.38 4.15
CA TYR A 214 -14.19 -16.68 3.12
C TYR A 214 -14.88 -15.43 2.55
N ASP A 215 -16.21 -15.41 2.55
CA ASP A 215 -17.04 -14.30 2.09
C ASP A 215 -17.64 -13.47 3.24
N ASP A 216 -17.21 -13.69 4.47
CA ASP A 216 -17.67 -12.92 5.61
C ASP A 216 -17.00 -11.54 5.62
N PHE A 217 -17.66 -10.58 4.98
CA PHE A 217 -17.24 -9.17 4.94
C PHE A 217 -18.39 -8.26 5.37
N THR A 218 -18.03 -7.08 5.86
CA THR A 218 -19.01 -6.00 6.06
C THR A 218 -19.60 -5.58 4.72
N GLU A 219 -20.74 -4.88 4.76
CA GLU A 219 -21.15 -4.10 3.59
C GLU A 219 -20.01 -3.16 3.16
N ALA A 220 -19.81 -3.02 1.84
CA ALA A 220 -18.80 -2.15 1.30
C ALA A 220 -19.16 -0.68 1.57
N SER A 221 -18.22 0.06 2.13
CA SER A 221 -18.37 1.50 2.39
C SER A 221 -17.76 2.30 1.27
N ASP A 222 -18.54 3.24 0.73
CA ASP A 222 -18.11 4.14 -0.32
C ASP A 222 -17.11 5.19 0.18
N VAL A 223 -16.07 5.41 -0.60
CA VAL A 223 -15.03 6.41 -0.33
C VAL A 223 -15.05 7.47 -1.41
N TYR A 224 -15.00 8.72 -0.98
CA TYR A 224 -15.07 9.88 -1.86
C TYR A 224 -13.82 10.75 -1.73
N MET A 225 -13.44 11.37 -2.84
CA MET A 225 -12.45 12.44 -2.85
C MET A 225 -13.09 13.72 -3.36
N GLU A 226 -12.81 14.83 -2.70
CA GLU A 226 -13.31 16.17 -3.06
C GLU A 226 -12.16 17.16 -3.19
N PRO A 227 -12.33 18.22 -3.99
CA PRO A 227 -11.35 19.29 -4.13
C PRO A 227 -11.00 19.92 -2.80
N ALA A 228 -9.70 20.12 -2.54
CA ALA A 228 -9.22 20.81 -1.35
C ALA A 228 -7.87 21.48 -1.62
N GLY A 229 -7.47 22.39 -0.71
CA GLY A 229 -6.21 23.12 -0.76
C GLY A 229 -6.36 24.55 -1.28
N ALA A 230 -5.28 25.33 -1.13
CA ALA A 230 -5.24 26.75 -1.55
C ALA A 230 -5.17 26.88 -3.09
N TYR A 231 -4.49 25.92 -3.73
CA TYR A 231 -4.34 25.88 -5.20
C TYR A 231 -4.77 24.51 -5.73
N ARG A 232 -5.43 24.52 -6.88
CA ARG A 232 -5.90 23.32 -7.58
C ARG A 232 -5.54 23.41 -9.05
N PHE A 233 -5.08 22.30 -9.61
CA PHE A 233 -4.81 22.20 -11.04
C PHE A 233 -5.85 21.25 -11.67
N THR A 234 -6.71 21.78 -12.50
CA THR A 234 -7.78 21.03 -13.19
C THR A 234 -7.50 20.84 -14.68
N GLY A 235 -6.31 21.26 -15.14
CA GLY A 235 -5.78 20.93 -16.45
C GLY A 235 -5.37 19.46 -16.55
N LYS A 236 -4.78 19.09 -17.66
CA LYS A 236 -4.36 17.71 -17.96
C LYS A 236 -3.25 17.25 -17.00
N VAL A 237 -3.47 16.13 -16.32
CA VAL A 237 -2.51 15.49 -15.40
C VAL A 237 -2.17 14.10 -15.91
N ILE A 238 -0.89 13.82 -16.12
CA ILE A 238 -0.42 12.49 -16.50
C ILE A 238 0.25 11.85 -15.30
N LEU A 239 -0.33 10.75 -14.80
CA LEU A 239 0.25 9.95 -13.72
C LEU A 239 1.14 8.85 -14.29
N LEU A 240 2.41 8.82 -13.87
CA LEU A 240 3.32 7.76 -14.27
C LEU A 240 3.34 6.65 -13.23
N THR A 241 3.25 5.41 -13.70
CA THR A 241 3.17 4.22 -12.87
C THR A 241 4.06 3.10 -13.37
N ASN A 242 4.48 2.23 -12.44
CA ASN A 242 5.17 0.98 -12.74
C ASN A 242 4.84 -0.08 -11.68
N ARG A 243 5.35 -1.30 -11.85
CA ARG A 243 5.15 -2.41 -10.90
C ARG A 243 5.63 -2.10 -9.48
N GLY A 244 6.54 -1.13 -9.32
CA GLY A 244 7.00 -0.62 -8.03
C GLY A 244 5.98 0.21 -7.25
N CYS A 245 4.92 0.70 -7.90
CA CYS A 245 3.80 1.37 -7.25
C CYS A 245 2.97 0.34 -6.47
N TYR A 246 2.91 0.45 -5.13
CA TYR A 246 2.26 -0.56 -4.30
C TYR A 246 1.45 0.06 -3.17
N SER A 247 0.45 -0.68 -2.63
CA SER A 247 -0.31 -0.28 -1.44
C SER A 247 -0.93 1.12 -1.60
N ALA A 248 -0.66 2.09 -0.73
CA ALA A 248 -1.22 3.44 -0.81
C ALA A 248 -1.04 4.09 -2.19
N THR A 249 0.01 3.76 -2.94
CA THR A 249 0.18 4.25 -4.31
C THR A 249 -0.82 3.60 -5.26
N SER A 250 -1.08 2.29 -5.13
CA SER A 250 -2.13 1.63 -5.93
C SER A 250 -3.52 2.17 -5.59
N PHE A 251 -3.81 2.46 -4.31
CA PHE A 251 -5.03 3.16 -3.91
C PHE A 251 -5.12 4.56 -4.54
N PHE A 252 -4.01 5.30 -4.57
CA PHE A 252 -3.95 6.61 -5.23
C PHE A 252 -4.24 6.49 -6.73
N MET A 253 -3.60 5.54 -7.42
CA MET A 253 -3.83 5.30 -8.84
C MET A 253 -5.30 4.93 -9.11
N LEU A 254 -5.89 4.03 -8.31
CA LEU A 254 -7.31 3.68 -8.42
C LEU A 254 -8.21 4.89 -8.20
N ALA A 255 -7.95 5.69 -7.15
CA ALA A 255 -8.72 6.89 -6.83
C ALA A 255 -8.69 7.92 -7.96
N MET A 256 -7.53 8.14 -8.56
CA MET A 256 -7.35 9.15 -9.60
C MET A 256 -7.98 8.78 -10.94
N LYS A 257 -8.33 7.51 -11.19
CA LYS A 257 -9.14 7.10 -12.36
C LYS A 257 -10.55 7.71 -12.38
N ALA A 258 -11.04 8.18 -11.24
CA ALA A 258 -12.35 8.85 -11.17
C ALA A 258 -12.36 10.26 -11.77
N PHE A 259 -11.19 10.85 -12.05
CA PHE A 259 -11.05 12.24 -12.50
C PHE A 259 -10.73 12.31 -13.99
N PRO A 260 -11.59 12.96 -14.82
CA PRO A 260 -11.46 12.94 -16.29
C PRO A 260 -10.25 13.71 -16.82
N ASN A 261 -9.66 14.60 -16.00
CA ASN A 261 -8.44 15.33 -16.34
C ASN A 261 -7.17 14.54 -16.07
N VAL A 262 -7.26 13.33 -15.52
CA VAL A 262 -6.14 12.46 -15.16
C VAL A 262 -6.04 11.28 -16.12
N ILE A 263 -4.85 11.06 -16.66
CA ILE A 263 -4.52 9.94 -17.53
C ILE A 263 -3.33 9.19 -16.92
N GLN A 264 -3.37 7.87 -16.89
CA GLN A 264 -2.31 7.03 -16.32
C GLN A 264 -1.48 6.37 -17.41
N VAL A 265 -0.17 6.45 -17.32
CA VAL A 265 0.79 5.94 -18.31
C VAL A 265 1.88 5.11 -17.63
N GLY A 266 2.25 4.00 -18.22
CA GLY A 266 3.33 3.14 -17.76
C GLY A 266 2.93 1.69 -17.64
N ASP A 267 3.32 1.02 -16.56
CA ASP A 267 2.98 -0.38 -16.30
C ASP A 267 1.91 -0.49 -15.19
N THR A 268 1.23 -1.62 -15.14
CA THR A 268 0.32 -1.99 -14.06
C THR A 268 1.01 -1.88 -12.71
N THR A 269 0.33 -1.32 -11.69
CA THR A 269 0.89 -1.22 -10.33
C THR A 269 1.16 -2.59 -9.70
N GLY A 270 1.87 -2.60 -8.59
CA GLY A 270 2.12 -3.81 -7.80
C GLY A 270 0.89 -4.35 -7.06
N GLY A 271 -0.21 -3.58 -7.00
CA GLY A 271 -1.41 -3.98 -6.27
C GLY A 271 -1.34 -3.66 -4.78
N GLY A 272 -1.82 -4.59 -3.94
CA GLY A 272 -1.89 -4.41 -2.50
C GLY A 272 -3.01 -3.47 -2.07
N LEU A 273 -4.21 -3.69 -2.60
CA LEU A 273 -5.43 -2.91 -2.30
C LEU A 273 -6.22 -3.48 -1.11
N GLY A 274 -5.68 -4.47 -0.42
CA GLY A 274 -6.15 -4.91 0.89
C GLY A 274 -5.43 -4.19 2.02
N ALA A 275 -6.17 -3.59 2.96
CA ALA A 275 -5.57 -3.01 4.16
C ALA A 275 -5.02 -4.14 5.06
N PRO A 276 -3.74 -4.10 5.46
CA PRO A 276 -3.17 -5.11 6.32
C PRO A 276 -3.54 -4.89 7.79
N ALA A 277 -3.80 -5.97 8.52
CA ALA A 277 -3.84 -5.99 9.99
C ALA A 277 -2.67 -6.80 10.54
N GLY A 278 -2.16 -6.38 11.70
CA GLY A 278 -1.09 -7.05 12.44
C GLY A 278 -1.65 -7.99 13.51
N PHE A 279 -0.96 -9.11 13.71
CA PHE A 279 -1.25 -10.14 14.69
C PHE A 279 0.05 -10.60 15.37
N GLU A 280 -0.06 -11.36 16.44
CA GLU A 280 1.07 -11.91 17.19
C GLU A 280 0.90 -13.41 17.41
N LEU A 281 1.98 -14.17 17.26
CA LEU A 281 2.05 -15.59 17.57
C LEU A 281 2.24 -15.82 19.07
N PRO A 282 1.89 -17.00 19.60
CA PRO A 282 2.15 -17.34 20.99
C PRO A 282 3.62 -17.20 21.44
N ASN A 283 4.57 -17.32 20.51
CA ASN A 283 6.00 -17.12 20.78
C ASN A 283 6.44 -15.64 20.69
N GLY A 284 5.52 -14.69 20.50
CA GLY A 284 5.80 -13.25 20.42
C GLY A 284 6.25 -12.76 19.04
N TRP A 285 6.22 -13.59 17.98
CA TRP A 285 6.53 -13.12 16.64
C TRP A 285 5.31 -12.41 16.03
N GLY A 286 5.57 -11.23 15.46
CA GLY A 286 4.55 -10.47 14.76
C GLY A 286 4.33 -10.98 13.34
N TYR A 287 3.10 -10.95 12.86
CA TYR A 287 2.78 -11.17 11.46
C TYR A 287 1.64 -10.28 11.01
N ARG A 288 1.51 -10.09 9.70
CA ARG A 288 0.41 -9.31 9.12
C ARG A 288 0.01 -9.85 7.77
N PHE A 289 -1.22 -9.59 7.39
CA PHE A 289 -1.78 -9.85 6.06
C PHE A 289 -3.03 -8.98 5.81
N SER A 290 -3.46 -8.91 4.55
CA SER A 290 -4.61 -8.10 4.12
C SER A 290 -5.93 -8.64 4.67
N VAL A 291 -6.73 -7.78 5.34
CA VAL A 291 -8.04 -8.10 5.95
C VAL A 291 -9.19 -7.30 5.35
N SER A 292 -8.99 -6.66 4.21
CA SER A 292 -10.05 -5.94 3.50
C SER A 292 -10.01 -6.21 2.00
N ARG A 293 -11.13 -6.00 1.33
CA ARG A 293 -11.25 -5.96 -0.14
C ARG A 293 -11.60 -4.55 -0.57
N THR A 294 -11.00 -4.09 -1.69
CA THR A 294 -11.28 -2.78 -2.28
C THR A 294 -11.77 -2.97 -3.71
N PHE A 295 -12.82 -2.23 -4.07
CA PHE A 295 -13.45 -2.32 -5.37
C PHE A 295 -13.49 -0.95 -6.06
N SER A 296 -13.24 -0.92 -7.36
CA SER A 296 -13.44 0.27 -8.20
C SER A 296 -14.91 0.72 -8.16
N PRO A 297 -15.22 1.93 -8.66
CA PRO A 297 -16.61 2.34 -8.84
C PRO A 297 -17.43 1.42 -9.78
N GLN A 298 -16.78 0.59 -10.58
CA GLN A 298 -17.39 -0.41 -11.45
C GLN A 298 -17.50 -1.80 -10.78
N GLY A 299 -17.04 -1.94 -9.54
CA GLY A 299 -17.06 -3.19 -8.78
C GLY A 299 -15.90 -4.14 -9.06
N GLU A 300 -14.85 -3.68 -9.75
CA GLU A 300 -13.67 -4.48 -10.06
C GLU A 300 -12.69 -4.50 -8.90
N ASN A 301 -12.04 -5.64 -8.68
CA ASN A 301 -10.98 -5.79 -7.69
C ASN A 301 -9.61 -5.78 -8.39
N PHE A 302 -8.75 -4.87 -8.00
CA PHE A 302 -7.42 -4.68 -8.57
C PHE A 302 -6.29 -5.07 -7.59
N GLU A 303 -6.52 -6.04 -6.71
CA GLU A 303 -5.50 -6.47 -5.73
C GLU A 303 -4.16 -6.82 -6.39
N ASN A 304 -4.16 -7.42 -7.58
CA ASN A 304 -2.94 -7.73 -8.32
C ASN A 304 -2.35 -6.57 -9.13
N GLY A 305 -2.97 -5.40 -9.09
CA GLY A 305 -2.50 -4.16 -9.71
C GLY A 305 -3.54 -3.40 -10.49
N VAL A 306 -3.45 -2.08 -10.41
CA VAL A 306 -4.28 -1.14 -11.19
C VAL A 306 -3.62 -0.94 -12.55
N PRO A 307 -4.30 -1.28 -13.66
CA PRO A 307 -3.75 -1.06 -15.00
C PRO A 307 -3.77 0.43 -15.34
N PRO A 308 -2.75 0.96 -16.05
CA PRO A 308 -2.76 2.31 -16.59
C PRO A 308 -3.76 2.42 -17.76
N ASP A 309 -4.05 3.66 -18.20
CA ASP A 309 -4.84 3.91 -19.40
C ASP A 309 -4.02 3.65 -20.68
N PHE A 310 -2.71 3.89 -20.62
CA PHE A 310 -1.75 3.59 -21.68
C PHE A 310 -0.60 2.75 -21.13
N THR A 311 -0.57 1.47 -21.52
CA THR A 311 0.57 0.60 -21.16
C THR A 311 1.79 0.95 -22.02
N VAL A 312 2.86 1.38 -21.38
CA VAL A 312 4.14 1.72 -21.99
C VAL A 312 5.26 1.17 -21.13
N TRP A 313 6.25 0.56 -21.75
CA TRP A 313 7.46 0.09 -21.08
C TRP A 313 8.68 0.80 -21.64
N MET A 314 9.70 0.99 -20.81
CA MET A 314 10.97 1.51 -21.23
C MET A 314 11.72 0.47 -22.10
N ASP A 315 12.12 0.85 -23.30
CA ASP A 315 13.02 0.06 -24.11
C ASP A 315 14.47 0.28 -23.63
N PRO A 316 15.24 -0.78 -23.31
CA PRO A 316 16.64 -0.61 -22.85
C PRO A 316 17.55 0.09 -23.85
N GLY A 317 17.27 -0.02 -25.15
CA GLY A 317 18.01 0.68 -26.20
C GLY A 317 17.71 2.17 -26.21
N HIS A 318 16.45 2.56 -25.98
CA HIS A 318 16.04 3.95 -25.81
C HIS A 318 16.59 4.53 -24.52
N GLU A 319 16.54 3.78 -23.42
CA GLU A 319 17.14 4.20 -22.14
C GLU A 319 18.62 4.53 -22.30
N TYR A 320 19.38 3.69 -23.00
CA TYR A 320 20.79 3.94 -23.28
C TYR A 320 21.03 5.23 -24.10
N GLN A 321 20.05 5.63 -24.91
CA GLN A 321 20.07 6.88 -25.69
C GLN A 321 19.56 8.09 -24.88
N GLY A 322 19.19 7.92 -23.62
CA GLY A 322 18.66 8.98 -22.77
C GLY A 322 17.17 9.26 -22.97
N ILE A 323 16.42 8.28 -23.49
CA ILE A 323 14.98 8.37 -23.75
C ILE A 323 14.23 7.51 -22.73
N ASP A 324 13.26 8.10 -22.06
CA ASP A 324 12.28 7.42 -21.21
C ASP A 324 10.94 7.37 -21.96
N ASP A 325 10.59 6.19 -22.50
CA ASP A 325 9.40 6.03 -23.35
C ASP A 325 8.11 6.41 -22.61
N ILE A 326 8.06 6.21 -21.29
CA ILE A 326 6.90 6.56 -20.46
C ILE A 326 6.80 8.09 -20.34
N MET A 327 7.92 8.80 -20.15
CA MET A 327 7.97 10.26 -20.17
C MET A 327 7.60 10.82 -21.53
N GLU A 328 8.13 10.25 -22.62
CA GLU A 328 7.83 10.70 -23.99
C GLU A 328 6.33 10.55 -24.27
N LYS A 329 5.69 9.44 -23.85
CA LYS A 329 4.25 9.27 -23.98
C LYS A 329 3.45 10.29 -23.17
N ALA A 330 3.90 10.61 -21.96
CA ALA A 330 3.28 11.66 -21.16
C ALA A 330 3.36 13.03 -21.81
N ILE A 331 4.52 13.38 -22.37
CA ILE A 331 4.75 14.64 -23.10
C ILE A 331 3.87 14.70 -24.35
N GLU A 332 3.80 13.61 -25.13
CA GLU A 332 2.91 13.49 -26.30
C GLU A 332 1.44 13.78 -25.93
N LEU A 333 0.96 13.15 -24.82
CA LEU A 333 -0.42 13.32 -24.37
C LEU A 333 -0.72 14.75 -23.89
N ILE A 334 0.27 15.46 -23.31
CA ILE A 334 0.10 16.87 -22.94
C ILE A 334 0.10 17.76 -24.20
N ALA A 335 0.91 17.44 -25.20
CA ALA A 335 0.99 18.20 -26.45
C ALA A 335 -0.23 17.99 -27.38
N ALA A 336 -0.91 16.86 -27.26
CA ALA A 336 -2.14 16.60 -28.01
C ALA A 336 -3.29 17.51 -27.52
N GLU A 337 -4.00 18.16 -28.48
CA GLU A 337 -5.14 19.06 -28.22
C GLU A 337 -6.36 18.35 -27.60
#